data_7d5021165567399db32e761cc6a01af3
#
_entry.id   7d5021165567399db32e761cc6a01af3
#
_cell.length_a   1.000
_cell.length_b   1.000
_cell.length_c   1.000
_cell.angle_alpha   90.00
_cell.angle_beta   90.00
_cell.angle_gamma   90.00
#
_symmetry.space_group_name_H-M   'P 1'
#
loop_
_entity.id
_entity.type
_entity.pdbx_description
1 polymer ?
#
loop_
_entity_poly.entity_id
_entity_poly.type
_entity_poly.pdbx_seq_one_letter_code
_entity_poly.pdbx_strand_id
1 'polypeptide(L)'
;MNRIFHARIAWYQYFLLVVLTVNAVGALWCKYILVAVLFMLMLIVVIEQIIHTTYTLTTNGDLEVSRGRFIRKKIIPLSEITAVRKYHSMKFGRFSVTDYILIEYGKGKFVSVMPVKEQEFAELLEKRMFAKEIKATEAIDLSLIHISEP
;
A
#
# COMPACT_ATOMS: atom_id res chain seq x y z
N MET A 1 -8.67 -13.57 11.35
CA MET A 1 -8.85 -12.13 11.60
C MET A 1 -8.23 -11.29 10.51
N ASN A 2 -8.98 -10.37 9.97
CA ASN A 2 -8.44 -9.39 9.02
C ASN A 2 -7.58 -8.38 9.78
N ARG A 3 -6.37 -8.15 9.29
CA ARG A 3 -5.46 -7.15 9.84
C ARG A 3 -5.42 -5.93 8.94
N ILE A 4 -5.74 -4.79 9.50
CA ILE A 4 -5.77 -3.52 8.78
C ILE A 4 -4.55 -2.69 9.19
N PHE A 5 -3.78 -2.30 8.20
CA PHE A 5 -2.63 -1.41 8.38
C PHE A 5 -2.91 -0.08 7.70
N HIS A 6 -2.72 1.00 8.44
CA HIS A 6 -2.85 2.34 7.88
C HIS A 6 -1.60 2.72 7.10
N ALA A 7 -1.78 3.49 6.03
CA ALA A 7 -0.67 4.01 5.25
C ALA A 7 0.09 5.08 6.04
N ARG A 8 1.42 5.04 5.94
CA ARG A 8 2.28 6.07 6.50
C ARG A 8 2.19 7.33 5.65
N ILE A 9 2.01 8.47 6.31
CA ILE A 9 2.03 9.76 5.63
C ILE A 9 3.47 10.14 5.38
N ALA A 10 3.88 10.22 4.11
CA ALA A 10 5.23 10.62 3.74
C ALA A 10 5.43 12.13 3.92
N TRP A 11 6.65 12.53 4.20
CA TRP A 11 6.99 13.94 4.43
C TRP A 11 6.65 14.83 3.22
N TYR A 12 6.87 14.32 2.01
CA TYR A 12 6.52 15.07 0.79
C TYR A 12 5.01 15.33 0.66
N GLN A 13 4.16 14.49 1.25
CA GLN A 13 2.70 14.70 1.27
C GLN A 13 2.33 15.90 2.13
N TYR A 14 2.98 16.08 3.28
CA TYR A 14 2.82 17.29 4.09
C TYR A 14 3.27 18.52 3.34
N PHE A 15 4.40 18.45 2.66
CA PHE A 15 4.92 19.55 1.83
C PHE A 15 3.92 19.91 0.73
N LEU A 16 3.37 18.92 0.05
CA LEU A 16 2.35 19.11 -0.98
C LEU A 16 1.10 19.80 -0.42
N LEU A 17 0.63 19.38 0.76
CA LEU A 17 -0.52 20.00 1.42
C LEU A 17 -0.26 21.46 1.75
N VAL A 18 0.91 21.77 2.29
CA VAL A 18 1.29 23.15 2.62
C VAL A 18 1.34 24.01 1.35
N VAL A 19 1.97 23.53 0.28
CA VAL A 19 2.06 24.25 -0.99
C VAL A 19 0.65 24.50 -1.57
N LEU A 20 -0.22 23.49 -1.57
CA LEU A 20 -1.60 23.65 -2.07
C LEU A 20 -2.38 24.66 -1.22
N THR A 21 -2.22 24.61 0.11
CA THR A 21 -2.91 25.55 1.02
C THR A 21 -2.45 27.00 0.78
N VAL A 22 -1.14 27.21 0.66
CA VAL A 22 -0.57 28.55 0.38
C VAL A 22 -1.08 29.08 -0.95
N ASN A 23 -1.10 28.24 -1.99
CA ASN A 23 -1.61 28.63 -3.30
C ASN A 23 -3.12 28.96 -3.26
N ALA A 24 -3.92 28.19 -2.53
CA ALA A 24 -5.34 28.45 -2.36
C ALA A 24 -5.60 29.80 -1.68
N VAL A 25 -4.86 30.08 -0.59
CA VAL A 25 -4.96 31.36 0.12
C VAL A 25 -4.48 32.52 -0.75
N GLY A 26 -3.37 32.35 -1.49
CA GLY A 26 -2.88 33.34 -2.43
C GLY A 26 -3.87 33.65 -3.56
N ALA A 27 -4.53 32.64 -4.11
CA ALA A 27 -5.56 32.82 -5.13
C ALA A 27 -6.77 33.58 -4.60
N LEU A 28 -7.19 33.34 -3.36
CA LEU A 28 -8.23 34.11 -2.69
C LEU A 28 -7.82 35.58 -2.47
N TRP A 29 -6.57 35.79 -2.09
CA TRP A 29 -6.03 37.15 -1.91
C TRP A 29 -6.02 37.94 -3.20
N CYS A 30 -5.66 37.28 -4.30
CA CYS A 30 -5.64 37.88 -5.64
C CYS A 30 -7.02 37.95 -6.30
N LYS A 31 -8.08 37.57 -5.58
CA LYS A 31 -9.49 37.55 -6.06
C LYS A 31 -9.75 36.62 -7.26
N TYR A 32 -8.90 35.62 -7.49
CA TYR A 32 -9.13 34.58 -8.50
C TYR A 32 -10.00 33.47 -7.92
N ILE A 33 -11.29 33.69 -7.85
CA ILE A 33 -12.25 32.79 -7.19
C ILE A 33 -12.25 31.38 -7.82
N LEU A 34 -12.24 31.31 -9.15
CA LEU A 34 -12.25 30.02 -9.87
C LEU A 34 -11.01 29.19 -9.58
N VAL A 35 -9.84 29.83 -9.56
CA VAL A 35 -8.57 29.20 -9.26
C VAL A 35 -8.53 28.72 -7.80
N ALA A 36 -9.02 29.54 -6.87
CA ALA A 36 -9.12 29.19 -5.47
C ALA A 36 -10.00 27.95 -5.23
N VAL A 37 -11.17 27.91 -5.88
CA VAL A 37 -12.09 26.77 -5.80
C VAL A 37 -11.43 25.50 -6.34
N LEU A 38 -10.71 25.61 -7.46
CA LEU A 38 -9.99 24.47 -8.04
C LEU A 38 -8.93 23.90 -7.08
N PHE A 39 -8.13 24.80 -6.45
CA PHE A 39 -7.13 24.36 -5.46
C PHE A 39 -7.77 23.76 -4.21
N MET A 40 -8.90 24.30 -3.76
CA MET A 40 -9.66 23.77 -2.64
C MET A 40 -10.17 22.34 -2.92
N LEU A 41 -10.73 22.12 -4.10
CA LEU A 41 -11.19 20.79 -4.51
C LEU A 41 -10.03 19.80 -4.59
N MET A 42 -8.90 20.22 -5.17
CA MET A 42 -7.71 19.41 -5.25
C MET A 42 -7.16 19.04 -3.87
N LEU A 43 -7.17 19.99 -2.95
CA LEU A 43 -6.76 19.79 -1.56
C LEU A 43 -7.66 18.75 -0.86
N ILE A 44 -8.98 18.82 -1.05
CA ILE A 44 -9.92 17.85 -0.49
C ILE A 44 -9.62 16.44 -1.01
N VAL A 45 -9.40 16.28 -2.30
CA VAL A 45 -9.07 14.98 -2.91
C VAL A 45 -7.77 14.41 -2.34
N VAL A 46 -6.74 15.24 -2.20
CA VAL A 46 -5.45 14.81 -1.64
C VAL A 46 -5.58 14.39 -0.19
N ILE A 47 -6.30 15.15 0.62
CA ILE A 47 -6.56 14.81 2.03
C ILE A 47 -7.33 13.49 2.12
N GLU A 48 -8.36 13.32 1.31
CA GLU A 48 -9.15 12.09 1.25
C GLU A 48 -8.27 10.88 0.94
N GLN A 49 -7.39 10.98 -0.04
CA GLN A 49 -6.46 9.91 -0.38
C GLN A 49 -5.52 9.55 0.78
N ILE A 50 -5.01 10.55 1.47
CA ILE A 50 -4.06 10.35 2.58
C ILE A 50 -4.74 9.63 3.75
N ILE A 51 -5.96 10.07 4.11
CA ILE A 51 -6.66 9.54 5.28
C ILE A 51 -7.20 8.12 5.02
N HIS A 52 -7.71 7.85 3.83
CA HIS A 52 -8.40 6.60 3.51
C HIS A 52 -7.52 5.53 2.86
N THR A 53 -6.21 5.74 2.78
CA THR A 53 -5.31 4.71 2.29
C THR A 53 -5.05 3.67 3.37
N THR A 54 -5.50 2.46 3.14
CA THR A 54 -5.34 1.33 4.08
C THR A 54 -4.89 0.08 3.34
N TYR A 55 -4.14 -0.75 4.05
CA TYR A 55 -3.70 -2.05 3.57
C TYR A 55 -4.31 -3.12 4.48
N THR A 56 -5.10 -4.00 3.92
CA THR A 56 -5.78 -5.05 4.68
C THR A 56 -5.28 -6.43 4.27
N LEU A 57 -4.78 -7.19 5.23
CA LEU A 57 -4.47 -8.60 5.05
C LEU A 57 -5.69 -9.41 5.46
N THR A 58 -6.38 -10.01 4.48
CA THR A 58 -7.58 -10.79 4.75
C THR A 58 -7.24 -12.21 5.21
N THR A 59 -8.14 -12.81 5.96
CA THR A 59 -8.00 -14.22 6.39
C THR A 59 -8.03 -15.20 5.22
N ASN A 60 -8.64 -14.81 4.10
CA ASN A 60 -8.71 -15.61 2.89
C ASN A 60 -7.38 -15.69 2.13
N GLY A 61 -6.36 -14.98 2.59
CA GLY A 61 -5.05 -14.98 1.97
C GLY A 61 -4.92 -13.98 0.82
N ASP A 62 -5.60 -12.85 0.91
CA ASP A 62 -5.53 -11.77 -0.06
C ASP A 62 -4.99 -10.50 0.59
N LEU A 63 -4.21 -9.74 -0.16
CA LEU A 63 -3.79 -8.40 0.21
C LEU A 63 -4.70 -7.39 -0.48
N GLU A 64 -5.46 -6.66 0.31
CA GLU A 64 -6.37 -5.64 -0.18
C GLU A 64 -5.74 -4.25 0.01
N VAL A 65 -5.49 -3.56 -1.10
CA VAL A 65 -4.93 -2.20 -1.09
C VAL A 65 -6.03 -1.22 -1.43
N SER A 66 -6.44 -0.42 -0.45
CA SER A 66 -7.43 0.64 -0.63
C SER A 66 -6.73 2.00 -0.61
N ARG A 67 -6.85 2.75 -1.71
CA ARG A 67 -6.27 4.10 -1.83
C ARG A 67 -7.36 5.16 -1.93
N GLY A 68 -8.04 5.40 -0.81
CA GLY A 68 -9.10 6.40 -0.75
C GLY A 68 -10.41 5.95 -1.40
N ARG A 69 -11.36 6.86 -1.40
CA ARG A 69 -12.74 6.61 -1.81
C ARG A 69 -12.94 6.60 -3.33
N PHE A 70 -12.11 7.36 -4.03
CA PHE A 70 -12.23 7.57 -5.49
C PHE A 70 -11.51 6.51 -6.32
N ILE A 71 -10.59 5.77 -5.71
CA ILE A 71 -9.79 4.74 -6.39
C ILE A 71 -10.31 3.37 -5.98
N ARG A 72 -10.50 2.49 -6.96
CA ARG A 72 -10.98 1.13 -6.71
C ARG A 72 -9.97 0.35 -5.86
N LYS A 73 -10.47 -0.44 -4.95
CA LYS A 73 -9.65 -1.35 -4.16
C LYS A 73 -8.96 -2.36 -5.05
N LYS A 74 -7.67 -2.54 -4.81
CA LYS A 74 -6.87 -3.54 -5.53
C LYS A 74 -6.70 -4.75 -4.62
N ILE A 75 -7.13 -5.90 -5.08
CA ILE A 75 -7.01 -7.17 -4.36
C ILE A 75 -5.91 -7.99 -5.02
N ILE A 76 -4.89 -8.34 -4.23
CA ILE A 76 -3.75 -9.14 -4.68
C ILE A 76 -3.75 -10.44 -3.90
N PRO A 77 -3.98 -11.60 -4.57
CA PRO A 77 -3.85 -12.88 -3.89
C PRO A 77 -2.41 -13.13 -3.43
N LEU A 78 -2.24 -13.59 -2.20
CA LEU A 78 -0.91 -13.91 -1.66
C LEU A 78 -0.18 -14.98 -2.48
N SER A 79 -0.93 -15.85 -3.15
CA SER A 79 -0.36 -16.87 -4.04
C SER A 79 0.34 -16.31 -5.27
N GLU A 80 -0.03 -15.11 -5.70
CA GLU A 80 0.59 -14.43 -6.83
C GLU A 80 1.82 -13.60 -6.46
N ILE A 81 2.04 -13.37 -5.16
CA ILE A 81 3.20 -12.61 -4.69
C ILE A 81 4.45 -13.46 -4.83
N THR A 82 5.39 -12.99 -5.64
CA THR A 82 6.65 -13.68 -5.91
C THR A 82 7.79 -13.17 -5.04
N ALA A 83 7.82 -11.87 -4.73
CA ALA A 83 8.87 -11.27 -3.91
C ALA A 83 8.36 -10.06 -3.15
N VAL A 84 8.88 -9.91 -1.93
CA VAL A 84 8.65 -8.74 -1.09
C VAL A 84 10.01 -8.13 -0.79
N ARG A 85 10.23 -6.90 -1.24
CA ARG A 85 11.50 -6.20 -1.07
C ARG A 85 11.29 -4.85 -0.40
N LYS A 86 12.19 -4.52 0.52
CA LYS A 86 12.21 -3.23 1.18
C LYS A 86 13.18 -2.30 0.45
N TYR A 87 12.67 -1.20 -0.06
CA TYR A 87 13.46 -0.19 -0.74
C TYR A 87 13.45 1.13 0.00
N HIS A 88 14.57 1.82 -0.08
CA HIS A 88 14.69 3.19 0.39
C HIS A 88 14.66 4.12 -0.82
N SER A 89 13.68 5.00 -0.86
CA SER A 89 13.59 6.00 -1.92
C SER A 89 14.44 7.20 -1.56
N MET A 90 15.36 7.55 -2.44
CA MET A 90 16.25 8.72 -2.35
C MET A 90 16.94 8.90 -1.00
N LYS A 91 18.15 8.40 -0.92
CA LYS A 91 19.08 8.78 0.15
C LYS A 91 19.70 10.13 -0.17
N PHE A 92 19.29 11.16 0.54
CA PHE A 92 20.00 12.44 0.55
C PHE A 92 20.93 12.45 1.78
N GLY A 93 22.17 12.01 1.60
CA GLY A 93 23.14 11.92 2.68
C GLY A 93 22.74 10.91 3.77
N ARG A 94 22.51 11.40 5.00
CA ARG A 94 22.09 10.58 6.16
C ARG A 94 20.57 10.39 6.27
N PHE A 95 19.80 11.10 5.46
CA PHE A 95 18.33 11.06 5.56
C PHE A 95 17.73 10.27 4.40
N SER A 96 17.01 9.22 4.74
CA SER A 96 16.13 8.52 3.83
C SER A 96 14.80 9.27 3.79
N VAL A 97 14.40 9.76 2.61
CA VAL A 97 13.19 10.54 2.47
C VAL A 97 11.95 9.65 2.63
N THR A 98 11.98 8.43 2.13
CA THR A 98 10.83 7.53 2.21
C THR A 98 11.27 6.08 2.09
N ASP A 99 10.87 5.27 3.04
CA ASP A 99 11.02 3.83 2.99
C ASP A 99 9.71 3.22 2.50
N TYR A 100 9.78 2.31 1.53
CA TYR A 100 8.60 1.61 1.04
C TYR A 100 8.88 0.14 0.81
N ILE A 101 7.82 -0.66 0.88
CA ILE A 101 7.88 -2.08 0.59
C ILE A 101 7.37 -2.28 -0.83
N LEU A 102 8.20 -2.85 -1.70
CA LEU A 102 7.82 -3.20 -3.05
C LEU A 102 7.40 -4.67 -3.08
N ILE A 103 6.17 -4.90 -3.48
CA ILE A 103 5.61 -6.25 -3.62
C ILE A 103 5.54 -6.57 -5.10
N GLU A 104 6.28 -7.59 -5.51
CA GLU A 104 6.22 -8.13 -6.86
C GLU A 104 5.19 -9.25 -6.90
N TYR A 105 4.24 -9.15 -7.80
CA TYR A 105 3.18 -10.14 -7.97
C TYR A 105 2.85 -10.38 -9.44
N GLY A 106 2.33 -11.57 -9.73
CA GLY A 106 1.99 -11.95 -11.09
C GLY A 106 3.20 -11.94 -12.03
N LYS A 107 2.96 -11.61 -13.28
CA LYS A 107 4.01 -11.52 -14.29
C LYS A 107 4.50 -10.08 -14.46
N GLY A 108 5.49 -9.70 -13.65
CA GLY A 108 6.14 -8.39 -13.77
C GLY A 108 5.32 -7.22 -13.26
N LYS A 109 4.35 -7.46 -12.39
CA LYS A 109 3.56 -6.41 -11.74
C LYS A 109 4.15 -6.06 -10.39
N PHE A 110 4.17 -4.78 -10.08
CA PHE A 110 4.70 -4.26 -8.82
C PHE A 110 3.68 -3.37 -8.14
N VAL A 111 3.65 -3.46 -6.81
CA VAL A 111 2.86 -2.55 -5.99
C VAL A 111 3.74 -2.05 -4.84
N SER A 112 3.75 -0.74 -4.63
CA SER A 112 4.46 -0.15 -3.49
C SER A 112 3.48 0.12 -2.35
N VAL A 113 3.84 -0.28 -1.15
CA VAL A 113 3.05 -0.07 0.05
C VAL A 113 3.89 0.60 1.13
N MET A 114 3.29 1.53 1.86
CA MET A 114 3.94 2.28 2.93
C MET A 114 3.09 2.21 4.20
N PRO A 115 3.07 1.08 4.91
CA PRO A 115 2.32 0.98 6.15
C PRO A 115 3.02 1.72 7.30
N VAL A 116 2.24 2.19 8.28
CA VAL A 116 2.78 2.84 9.48
C VAL A 116 3.67 1.88 10.27
N LYS A 117 3.22 0.64 10.43
CA LYS A 117 3.97 -0.43 11.11
C LYS A 117 4.61 -1.35 10.07
N GLU A 118 5.67 -0.86 9.46
CA GLU A 118 6.34 -1.53 8.36
C GLU A 118 6.87 -2.91 8.72
N GLN A 119 7.53 -3.04 9.86
CA GLN A 119 8.07 -4.32 10.32
C GLN A 119 6.96 -5.35 10.60
N GLU A 120 5.93 -4.98 11.33
CA GLU A 120 4.79 -5.86 11.59
C GLU A 120 4.11 -6.31 10.31
N PHE A 121 3.93 -5.38 9.37
CA PHE A 121 3.32 -5.68 8.08
C PHE A 121 4.15 -6.69 7.29
N ALA A 122 5.46 -6.45 7.18
CA ALA A 122 6.38 -7.33 6.46
C ALA A 122 6.44 -8.73 7.11
N GLU A 123 6.58 -8.79 8.43
CA GLU A 123 6.60 -10.05 9.17
C GLU A 123 5.31 -10.85 9.02
N LEU A 124 4.17 -10.17 9.14
CA LEU A 124 2.87 -10.81 9.01
C LEU A 124 2.62 -11.29 7.58
N LEU A 125 3.03 -10.51 6.59
CA LEU A 125 2.92 -10.87 5.18
C LEU A 125 3.77 -12.10 4.86
N GLU A 126 5.02 -12.12 5.28
CA GLU A 126 5.92 -13.26 5.11
C GLU A 126 5.39 -14.50 5.83
N LYS A 127 4.91 -14.34 7.05
CA LYS A 127 4.34 -15.44 7.85
C LYS A 127 3.12 -16.07 7.16
N ARG A 128 2.24 -15.26 6.60
CA ARG A 128 1.06 -15.73 5.89
C ARG A 128 1.40 -16.37 4.55
N MET A 129 2.35 -15.82 3.83
CA MET A 129 2.86 -16.41 2.59
C MET A 129 3.48 -17.78 2.85
N PHE A 130 4.31 -17.89 3.88
CA PHE A 130 4.95 -19.13 4.29
C PHE A 130 3.93 -20.20 4.72
N ALA A 131 2.91 -19.81 5.51
CA ALA A 131 1.83 -20.71 5.91
C ALA A 131 1.03 -21.23 4.72
N LYS A 132 0.78 -20.39 3.73
CA LYS A 132 0.07 -20.77 2.50
C LYS A 132 0.91 -21.74 1.65
N GLU A 133 2.21 -21.52 1.56
CA GLU A 133 3.15 -22.39 0.87
C GLU A 133 3.22 -23.78 1.53
N ILE A 134 3.28 -23.85 2.85
CA ILE A 134 3.24 -25.10 3.61
C ILE A 134 1.95 -25.86 3.33
N LYS A 135 0.80 -25.19 3.35
CA LYS A 135 -0.49 -25.83 3.05
C LYS A 135 -0.54 -26.39 1.64
N ALA A 136 0.00 -25.67 0.66
CA ALA A 136 0.07 -26.15 -0.72
C ALA A 136 0.98 -27.38 -0.84
N THR A 137 2.10 -27.40 -0.13
CA THR A 137 3.03 -28.54 -0.09
C THR A 137 2.39 -29.76 0.59
N GLU A 138 1.70 -29.56 1.70
CA GLU A 138 0.97 -30.64 2.39
C GLU A 138 -0.13 -31.23 1.51
N ALA A 139 -0.87 -30.42 0.78
CA ALA A 139 -1.88 -30.87 -0.16
C ALA A 139 -1.29 -31.71 -1.30
N ILE A 140 -0.13 -31.35 -1.81
CA ILE A 140 0.61 -32.10 -2.83
C ILE A 140 1.10 -33.44 -2.26
N ASP A 141 1.65 -33.46 -1.06
CA ASP A 141 2.11 -34.68 -0.39
C ASP A 141 0.94 -35.66 -0.14
N LEU A 142 -0.19 -35.17 0.33
CA LEU A 142 -1.39 -35.98 0.50
C LEU A 142 -1.90 -36.53 -0.82
N SER A 143 -1.85 -35.78 -1.89
CA SER A 143 -2.21 -36.21 -3.22
C SER A 143 -1.28 -37.34 -3.73
N LEU A 144 0.02 -37.20 -3.49
CA LEU A 144 1.01 -38.22 -3.85
C LEU A 144 0.83 -39.53 -3.05
N ILE A 145 0.52 -39.44 -1.77
CA ILE A 145 0.22 -40.59 -0.92
C ILE A 145 -1.03 -41.31 -1.42
N HIS A 146 -2.04 -40.57 -1.84
CA HIS A 146 -3.28 -41.16 -2.38
C HIS A 146 -3.06 -41.89 -3.72
N ILE A 147 -2.15 -41.42 -4.55
CA ILE A 147 -1.82 -42.04 -5.83
C ILE A 147 -0.98 -43.31 -5.65
N SER A 148 -0.18 -43.38 -4.59
CA SER A 148 0.70 -44.51 -4.32
C SER A 148 0.05 -45.74 -3.68
N GLU A 149 -1.18 -45.63 -3.20
CA GLU A 149 -1.95 -46.77 -2.70
C GLU A 149 -2.61 -47.54 -3.84
N PRO A 150 -2.38 -48.86 -3.96
CA PRO A 150 -3.05 -49.68 -4.97
C PRO A 150 -4.53 -49.91 -4.70
#